data_302d8f7e10c12d94d437c7c09513dda2
#
_entry.id   302d8f7e10c12d94d437c7c09513dda2
#
_cell.length_a   1.000
_cell.length_b   1.000
_cell.length_c   1.000
_cell.angle_alpha   90.00
_cell.angle_beta   90.00
_cell.angle_gamma   90.00
#
_symmetry.space_group_name_H-M   'P 1'
#
loop_
_entity.id
_entity.type
_entity.pdbx_description
1 polymer ?
#
loop_
_entity_poly.entity_id
_entity_poly.type
_entity_poly.pdbx_seq_one_letter_code
_entity_poly.pdbx_strand_id
1 'polypeptide(L)'
;MYALGEYVAVMRAWPNNPLVSLCIGITFIHLAGQKFSAKKHFLLTQGLAFLNHYLELRGETQEPYYNIGRALHLLGLSYAAVHYYKKVLGMPPIEDHSDSKYDLSREAAYNLSLIYQASGSIEYAKQITSRYLVI
;
A
#
# COMPACT_ATOMS: atom_id res chain seq x y z
N MET A 1 16.97 -5.95 11.75
CA MET A 1 16.57 -5.68 13.16
C MET A 1 16.90 -4.28 13.62
N TYR A 2 18.06 -3.71 13.25
CA TYR A 2 18.41 -2.34 13.63
C TYR A 2 17.44 -1.28 13.13
N ALA A 3 17.03 -1.38 11.87
CA ALA A 3 16.07 -0.43 11.28
C ALA A 3 14.74 -0.39 12.03
N LEU A 4 14.25 -1.56 12.45
CA LEU A 4 12.99 -1.65 13.21
C LEU A 4 13.12 -0.99 14.58
N GLY A 5 14.24 -1.20 15.28
CA GLY A 5 14.50 -0.55 16.57
C GLY A 5 14.57 0.97 16.46
N GLU A 6 15.18 1.48 15.39
CA GLU A 6 15.23 2.91 15.10
C GLU A 6 13.85 3.47 14.81
N TYR A 7 13.02 2.78 14.01
CA TYR A 7 11.64 3.21 13.72
C TYR A 7 10.78 3.25 14.98
N VAL A 8 10.91 2.27 15.87
CA VAL A 8 10.17 2.25 17.14
C VAL A 8 10.59 3.43 18.02
N ALA A 9 11.89 3.76 18.07
CA ALA A 9 12.37 4.92 18.82
C ALA A 9 11.79 6.23 18.26
N VAL A 10 11.77 6.38 16.95
CA VAL A 10 11.17 7.55 16.29
C VAL A 10 9.66 7.60 16.52
N MET A 11 8.97 6.45 16.50
CA MET A 11 7.53 6.35 16.80
C MET A 11 7.21 6.83 18.20
N ARG A 12 8.05 6.51 19.19
CA ARG A 12 7.89 7.00 20.58
C ARG A 12 8.08 8.50 20.68
N ALA A 13 9.00 9.05 19.90
CA ALA A 13 9.23 10.50 19.87
C ALA A 13 8.08 11.24 19.15
N TRP A 14 7.56 10.66 18.08
CA TRP A 14 6.51 11.28 17.24
C TRP A 14 5.41 10.27 16.88
N PRO A 15 4.57 9.90 17.85
CA PRO A 15 3.60 8.82 17.66
C PRO A 15 2.50 9.12 16.64
N ASN A 16 2.28 10.39 16.34
CA ASN A 16 1.26 10.81 15.37
C ASN A 16 1.83 11.17 13.99
N ASN A 17 3.08 10.76 13.71
CA ASN A 17 3.64 10.95 12.37
C ASN A 17 3.21 9.80 11.46
N PRO A 18 2.38 10.06 10.43
CA PRO A 18 1.87 8.98 9.59
C PRO A 18 2.96 8.26 8.81
N LEU A 19 4.00 8.96 8.36
CA LEU A 19 5.11 8.34 7.62
C LEU A 19 5.85 7.30 8.47
N VAL A 20 6.05 7.58 9.75
CA VAL A 20 6.69 6.64 10.68
C VAL A 20 5.86 5.37 10.81
N SER A 21 4.56 5.49 11.00
CA SER A 21 3.64 4.34 11.08
C SER A 21 3.67 3.51 9.79
N LEU A 22 3.68 4.15 8.63
CA LEU A 22 3.79 3.46 7.35
C LEU A 22 5.09 2.68 7.24
N CYS A 23 6.23 3.29 7.56
CA CYS A 23 7.53 2.65 7.47
C CYS A 23 7.65 1.45 8.42
N ILE A 24 7.17 1.57 9.65
CA ILE A 24 7.18 0.48 10.63
C ILE A 24 6.29 -0.66 10.15
N GLY A 25 5.08 -0.36 9.69
CA GLY A 25 4.14 -1.36 9.19
C GLY A 25 4.71 -2.15 8.02
N ILE A 26 5.28 -1.47 7.05
CA ILE A 26 5.91 -2.10 5.87
C ILE A 26 7.10 -2.96 6.29
N THR A 27 7.92 -2.49 7.23
CA THR A 27 9.08 -3.23 7.74
C THR A 27 8.63 -4.54 8.41
N PHE A 28 7.59 -4.51 9.25
CA PHE A 28 7.06 -5.72 9.86
C PHE A 28 6.53 -6.72 8.84
N ILE A 29 5.79 -6.25 7.83
CA ILE A 29 5.25 -7.12 6.78
C ILE A 29 6.39 -7.73 5.95
N HIS A 30 7.41 -6.94 5.63
CA HIS A 30 8.59 -7.45 4.92
C HIS A 30 9.31 -8.53 5.72
N LEU A 31 9.51 -8.32 7.03
CA LEU A 31 10.11 -9.33 7.90
C LEU A 31 9.26 -10.59 7.98
N ALA A 32 7.94 -10.46 8.04
CA ALA A 32 7.02 -11.60 8.05
C ALA A 32 7.11 -12.44 6.78
N GLY A 33 7.43 -11.82 5.64
CA GLY A 33 7.59 -12.49 4.36
C GLY A 33 8.90 -13.22 4.18
N GLN A 34 9.86 -13.07 5.09
CA GLN A 34 11.15 -13.75 4.98
C GLN A 34 11.02 -15.24 5.28
N LYS A 35 11.75 -16.05 4.50
CA LYS A 35 11.65 -17.51 4.45
C LYS A 35 11.84 -18.20 5.81
N PHE A 36 12.61 -17.62 6.71
CA PHE A 36 12.96 -18.22 8.00
C PHE A 36 12.39 -17.46 9.20
N SER A 37 11.31 -16.71 9.01
CA SER A 37 10.70 -15.99 10.11
C SER A 37 9.92 -16.96 11.02
N ALA A 38 10.39 -17.13 12.25
CA ALA A 38 9.73 -17.97 13.25
C ALA A 38 8.48 -17.31 13.84
N LYS A 39 8.33 -15.99 13.71
CA LYS A 39 7.23 -15.21 14.30
C LYS A 39 6.36 -14.55 13.24
N LYS A 40 6.09 -15.27 12.16
CA LYS A 40 5.38 -14.73 10.99
C LYS A 40 4.03 -14.10 11.34
N HIS A 41 3.19 -14.78 12.12
CA HIS A 41 1.88 -14.26 12.51
C HIS A 41 1.98 -13.02 13.40
N PHE A 42 2.92 -13.03 14.32
CA PHE A 42 3.15 -11.86 15.19
C PHE A 42 3.58 -10.65 14.36
N LEU A 43 4.56 -10.83 13.48
CA LEU A 43 5.08 -9.75 12.63
C LEU A 43 4.00 -9.21 11.70
N LEU A 44 3.20 -10.09 11.11
CA LEU A 44 2.12 -9.68 10.22
C LEU A 44 1.04 -8.88 10.97
N THR A 45 0.65 -9.35 12.15
CA THR A 45 -0.34 -8.68 12.99
C THR A 45 0.14 -7.29 13.40
N GLN A 46 1.40 -7.17 13.82
CA GLN A 46 1.99 -5.88 14.16
C GLN A 46 2.06 -4.95 12.95
N GLY A 47 2.50 -5.47 11.80
CA GLY A 47 2.55 -4.71 10.57
C GLY A 47 1.21 -4.16 10.16
N LEU A 48 0.16 -4.98 10.19
CA LEU A 48 -1.20 -4.55 9.87
C LEU A 48 -1.71 -3.49 10.85
N ALA A 49 -1.38 -3.62 12.13
CA ALA A 49 -1.77 -2.62 13.14
C ALA A 49 -1.14 -1.25 12.84
N PHE A 50 0.14 -1.21 12.46
CA PHE A 50 0.79 0.04 12.06
C PHE A 50 0.22 0.63 10.76
N LEU A 51 -0.12 -0.21 9.78
CA LEU A 51 -0.77 0.27 8.55
C LEU A 51 -2.16 0.84 8.84
N ASN A 52 -2.92 0.20 9.73
CA ASN A 52 -4.21 0.72 10.15
C ASN A 52 -4.06 2.07 10.88
N HIS A 53 -3.05 2.19 11.73
CA HIS A 53 -2.75 3.46 12.39
C HIS A 53 -2.40 4.56 11.38
N TYR A 54 -1.61 4.22 10.36
CA TYR A 54 -1.31 5.13 9.26
C TYR A 54 -2.59 5.61 8.57
N LEU A 55 -3.51 4.69 8.26
CA LEU A 55 -4.79 5.04 7.63
C LEU A 55 -5.64 5.93 8.52
N GLU A 56 -5.66 5.68 9.83
CA GLU A 56 -6.37 6.53 10.79
C GLU A 56 -5.81 7.95 10.80
N LEU A 57 -4.48 8.09 10.77
CA LEU A 57 -3.82 9.40 10.78
C LEU A 57 -4.02 10.18 9.48
N ARG A 58 -4.02 9.50 8.33
CA ARG A 58 -4.14 10.13 7.01
C ARG A 58 -5.58 10.26 6.52
N GLY A 59 -6.49 9.45 7.06
CA GLY A 59 -7.86 9.34 6.58
C GLY A 59 -8.02 8.32 5.47
N GLU A 60 -9.25 7.86 5.26
CA GLU A 60 -9.54 6.84 4.24
C GLU A 60 -9.78 7.50 2.87
N THR A 61 -8.71 7.88 2.20
CA THR A 61 -8.70 8.47 0.87
C THR A 61 -7.79 7.68 -0.06
N GLN A 62 -7.78 8.01 -1.34
CA GLN A 62 -6.98 7.29 -2.33
C GLN A 62 -5.49 7.29 -2.01
N GLU A 63 -4.94 8.43 -1.60
CA GLU A 63 -3.49 8.58 -1.42
C GLU A 63 -2.88 7.60 -0.41
N PRO A 64 -3.38 7.47 0.84
CA PRO A 64 -2.81 6.51 1.79
C PRO A 64 -2.90 5.07 1.31
N TYR A 65 -4.01 4.67 0.71
CA TYR A 65 -4.15 3.32 0.17
C TYR A 65 -3.20 3.06 -0.99
N TYR A 66 -3.02 4.05 -1.87
CA TYR A 66 -2.06 3.97 -2.96
C TYR A 66 -0.62 3.83 -2.43
N ASN A 67 -0.27 4.63 -1.42
CA ASN A 67 1.08 4.60 -0.83
C ASN A 67 1.40 3.22 -0.23
N ILE A 68 0.46 2.61 0.47
CA ILE A 68 0.63 1.25 1.00
C ILE A 68 0.78 0.24 -0.15
N GLY A 69 -0.09 0.30 -1.13
CA GLY A 69 -0.03 -0.58 -2.29
C GLY A 69 1.30 -0.47 -3.03
N ARG A 70 1.77 0.75 -3.25
CA ARG A 70 3.04 1.02 -3.89
C ARG A 70 4.22 0.45 -3.11
N ALA A 71 4.23 0.65 -1.80
CA ALA A 71 5.31 0.14 -0.94
C ALA A 71 5.34 -1.39 -0.94
N LEU A 72 4.19 -2.04 -0.83
CA LEU A 72 4.08 -3.51 -0.88
C LEU A 72 4.51 -4.04 -2.26
N HIS A 73 4.12 -3.37 -3.33
CA HIS A 73 4.49 -3.74 -4.69
C HIS A 73 6.01 -3.68 -4.89
N LEU A 74 6.65 -2.61 -4.41
CA LEU A 74 8.11 -2.47 -4.49
C LEU A 74 8.86 -3.53 -3.70
N LEU A 75 8.28 -4.06 -2.62
CA LEU A 75 8.84 -5.15 -1.85
C LEU A 75 8.58 -6.54 -2.45
N GLY A 76 7.90 -6.60 -3.58
CA GLY A 76 7.55 -7.87 -4.22
C GLY A 76 6.34 -8.57 -3.62
N LEU A 77 5.61 -7.91 -2.71
CA LEU A 77 4.40 -8.43 -2.09
C LEU A 77 3.17 -8.10 -2.95
N SER A 78 3.20 -8.53 -4.20
CA SER A 78 2.22 -8.14 -5.21
C SER A 78 0.80 -8.53 -4.85
N TYR A 79 0.60 -9.69 -4.24
CA TYR A 79 -0.73 -10.15 -3.84
C TYR A 79 -1.39 -9.20 -2.84
N ALA A 80 -0.62 -8.74 -1.85
CA ALA A 80 -1.10 -7.76 -0.88
C ALA A 80 -1.34 -6.39 -1.53
N ALA A 81 -0.46 -5.98 -2.44
CA ALA A 81 -0.58 -4.71 -3.16
C ALA A 81 -1.88 -4.63 -3.97
N VAL A 82 -2.32 -5.74 -4.58
CA VAL A 82 -3.59 -5.80 -5.33
C VAL A 82 -4.76 -5.31 -4.49
N HIS A 83 -4.84 -5.75 -3.24
CA HIS A 83 -5.93 -5.35 -2.34
C HIS A 83 -5.99 -3.82 -2.17
N TYR A 84 -4.84 -3.19 -1.95
CA TYR A 84 -4.78 -1.74 -1.74
C TYR A 84 -5.04 -0.95 -3.02
N TYR A 85 -4.52 -1.40 -4.15
CA TYR A 85 -4.82 -0.75 -5.44
C TYR A 85 -6.32 -0.83 -5.79
N LYS A 86 -6.95 -1.97 -5.51
CA LYS A 86 -8.41 -2.10 -5.71
C LYS A 86 -9.20 -1.16 -4.82
N LYS A 87 -8.74 -0.94 -3.59
CA LYS A 87 -9.35 0.05 -2.70
C LYS A 87 -9.29 1.45 -3.29
N VAL A 88 -8.17 1.83 -3.89
CA VAL A 88 -8.05 3.13 -4.58
C VAL A 88 -9.09 3.27 -5.68
N LEU A 89 -9.26 2.23 -6.50
CA LEU A 89 -10.23 2.26 -7.60
C LEU A 89 -11.68 2.36 -7.14
N GLY A 90 -11.97 1.88 -5.94
CA GLY A 90 -13.30 1.95 -5.35
C GLY A 90 -13.61 3.27 -4.64
N MET A 91 -12.64 4.16 -4.53
CA MET A 91 -12.80 5.43 -3.82
C MET A 91 -12.99 6.58 -4.81
N PRO A 92 -13.88 7.55 -4.50
CA PRO A 92 -13.94 8.76 -5.31
C PRO A 92 -12.66 9.58 -5.13
N PRO A 93 -12.22 10.30 -6.18
CA PRO A 93 -11.12 11.23 -6.02
C PRO A 93 -11.52 12.35 -5.07
N ILE A 94 -10.54 12.97 -4.42
CA ILE A 94 -10.81 14.16 -3.60
C ILE A 94 -11.25 15.27 -4.55
N GLU A 95 -12.47 15.76 -4.34
CA GLU A 95 -12.98 16.91 -5.07
C GLU A 95 -12.26 18.16 -4.60
N ASP A 96 -11.13 18.43 -5.17
CA ASP A 96 -10.57 19.77 -5.14
C ASP A 96 -10.91 20.42 -6.47
N HIS A 97 -11.61 21.57 -6.42
CA HIS A 97 -12.23 22.23 -7.56
C HIS A 97 -11.26 22.69 -8.66
N SER A 98 -9.99 22.39 -8.55
CA SER A 98 -9.01 22.98 -9.45
C SER A 98 -8.19 22.03 -10.30
N ASP A 99 -8.17 20.71 -10.02
CA ASP A 99 -7.26 19.87 -10.81
C ASP A 99 -7.48 18.37 -10.65
N SER A 100 -7.54 17.67 -11.78
CA SER A 100 -7.52 16.20 -11.89
C SER A 100 -6.23 15.54 -11.33
N LYS A 101 -5.31 16.30 -10.77
CA LYS A 101 -4.03 15.84 -10.23
C LYS A 101 -4.14 14.91 -9.02
N TYR A 102 -5.29 14.91 -8.35
CA TYR A 102 -5.49 14.13 -7.12
C TYR A 102 -6.24 12.83 -7.35
N ASP A 103 -6.58 12.51 -8.59
CA ASP A 103 -7.17 11.21 -8.91
C ASP A 103 -6.08 10.20 -9.20
N LEU A 104 -5.88 9.26 -8.27
CA LEU A 104 -4.87 8.21 -8.37
C LEU A 104 -5.40 6.93 -9.03
N SER A 105 -6.62 6.95 -9.58
CA SER A 105 -7.21 5.77 -10.20
C SER A 105 -6.39 5.24 -11.38
N ARG A 106 -5.85 6.13 -12.21
CA ARG A 106 -5.02 5.73 -13.36
C ARG A 106 -3.72 5.09 -12.93
N GLU A 107 -3.04 5.66 -11.94
CA GLU A 107 -1.78 5.14 -11.41
C GLU A 107 -2.00 3.77 -10.75
N ALA A 108 -3.05 3.64 -9.94
CA ALA A 108 -3.41 2.38 -9.32
C ALA A 108 -3.77 1.32 -10.36
N ALA A 109 -4.56 1.68 -11.36
CA ALA A 109 -4.95 0.79 -12.45
C ALA A 109 -3.73 0.33 -13.27
N TYR A 110 -2.82 1.23 -13.56
CA TYR A 110 -1.58 0.90 -14.27
C TYR A 110 -0.75 -0.12 -13.49
N ASN A 111 -0.49 0.14 -12.22
CA ASN A 111 0.28 -0.76 -11.37
C ASN A 111 -0.42 -2.11 -11.22
N LEU A 112 -1.74 -2.10 -11.06
CA LEU A 112 -2.54 -3.32 -10.98
C LEU A 112 -2.45 -4.14 -12.27
N SER A 113 -2.50 -3.49 -13.43
CA SER A 113 -2.35 -4.17 -14.73
C SER A 113 -0.99 -4.84 -14.86
N LEU A 114 0.08 -4.21 -14.36
CA LEU A 114 1.42 -4.80 -14.35
C LEU A 114 1.47 -6.07 -13.49
N ILE A 115 0.82 -6.05 -12.32
CA ILE A 115 0.76 -7.21 -11.44
C ILE A 115 0.01 -8.35 -12.14
N TYR A 116 -1.13 -8.07 -12.76
CA TYR A 116 -1.91 -9.07 -13.47
C TYR A 116 -1.16 -9.64 -14.66
N GLN A 117 -0.45 -8.83 -15.43
CA GLN A 117 0.39 -9.30 -16.54
C GLN A 117 1.50 -10.23 -16.03
N ALA A 118 2.19 -9.85 -14.97
CA ALA A 118 3.26 -10.65 -14.40
C ALA A 118 2.77 -12.00 -13.84
N SER A 119 1.54 -12.05 -13.34
CA SER A 119 0.93 -13.29 -12.82
C SER A 119 0.25 -14.14 -13.88
N GLY A 120 0.23 -13.69 -15.13
CA GLY A 120 -0.42 -14.39 -16.25
C GLY A 120 -1.93 -14.14 -16.35
N SER A 121 -2.49 -13.25 -15.53
CA SER A 121 -3.92 -12.90 -15.55
C SER A 121 -4.21 -11.85 -16.62
N ILE A 122 -3.99 -12.20 -17.88
CA ILE A 122 -4.02 -11.27 -19.02
C ILE A 122 -5.42 -10.66 -19.21
N GLU A 123 -6.47 -11.43 -19.00
CA GLU A 123 -7.85 -10.92 -19.15
C GLU A 123 -8.16 -9.83 -18.12
N TYR A 124 -7.76 -10.01 -16.87
CA TYR A 124 -7.92 -8.96 -15.84
C TYR A 124 -7.08 -7.72 -16.17
N ALA A 125 -5.88 -7.91 -16.68
CA ALA A 125 -5.04 -6.79 -17.11
C ALA A 125 -5.74 -5.99 -18.22
N LYS A 126 -6.31 -6.67 -19.23
CA LYS A 126 -7.05 -6.02 -20.32
C LYS A 126 -8.28 -5.27 -19.81
N GLN A 127 -9.04 -5.86 -18.89
CA GLN A 127 -10.23 -5.23 -18.31
C GLN A 127 -9.88 -3.92 -17.60
N ILE A 128 -8.85 -3.96 -16.76
CA ILE A 128 -8.37 -2.78 -16.03
C ILE A 128 -7.86 -1.71 -16.98
N THR A 129 -7.06 -2.09 -17.97
CA THR A 129 -6.53 -1.18 -18.96
C THR A 129 -7.64 -0.51 -19.77
N SER A 130 -8.62 -1.29 -20.23
CA SER A 130 -9.74 -0.77 -21.00
C SER A 130 -10.60 0.22 -20.20
N ARG A 131 -10.78 -0.04 -18.91
CA ARG A 131 -11.67 0.77 -18.08
C ARG A 131 -11.03 2.08 -17.60
N TYR A 132 -9.75 2.06 -17.24
CA TYR A 132 -9.10 3.20 -16.58
C TYR A 132 -8.02 3.89 -17.40
N LEU A 133 -7.42 3.21 -18.38
CA LEU A 133 -6.27 3.72 -19.12
C LEU A 133 -6.58 4.07 -20.58
N VAL A 134 -7.83 3.97 -21.00
CA VAL A 134 -8.24 4.37 -22.35
C VAL A 134 -8.32 5.90 -22.42
N ILE A 135 -7.69 6.43 -23.45
CA ILE A 135 -7.68 7.85 -23.73
C ILE A 135 -8.94 8.26 -24.48
#